data_446882ccd9aaf12a90f2d36da59a3be7
#
_entry.id   446882ccd9aaf12a90f2d36da59a3be7
#
_cell.length_a   1.000
_cell.length_b   1.000
_cell.length_c   1.000
_cell.angle_alpha   90.00
_cell.angle_beta   90.00
_cell.angle_gamma   90.00
#
_symmetry.space_group_name_H-M   'P 1'
#
loop_
_entity.id
_entity.type
_entity.pdbx_description
1 polymer ?
#
loop_
_entity_poly.entity_id
_entity_poly.type
_entity_poly.pdbx_seq_one_letter_code
_entity_poly.pdbx_strand_id
1 'polypeptide(L)'
;QTDVLWTFLGGAAAAGLFFWLEARRGERALLHLGLFRIPTFVGAVLLSFAGRIFSFGLLPFITLWLGGILHYSPLKTGLILLAQSLTMVIAAGLSGPLSGRISVRVLLAAGMFIVAAGLLLSSRVTAESGWPVLLPMLLMLGAGAGLTLPHLMDLAVSVVPARQAGAASGTANTFFPLGTAVGIALFGVLLNAILQHALPLPAL
;
A
#
# COMPACT_ATOMS: atom_id res chain seq x y z
N GLN A 1 9.55 22.81 -16.73
CA GLN A 1 9.16 23.08 -15.31
C GLN A 1 7.80 23.81 -15.21
N THR A 2 7.50 24.72 -16.12
CA THR A 2 6.20 25.44 -16.17
C THR A 2 5.02 24.50 -16.41
N ASP A 3 5.14 23.49 -17.28
CA ASP A 3 4.05 22.56 -17.63
C ASP A 3 3.69 21.64 -16.46
N VAL A 4 4.68 21.28 -15.64
CA VAL A 4 4.46 20.49 -14.42
C VAL A 4 3.68 21.30 -13.37
N LEU A 5 4.00 22.60 -13.22
CA LEU A 5 3.28 23.50 -12.32
C LEU A 5 1.81 23.68 -12.73
N TRP A 6 1.53 23.87 -14.03
CA TRP A 6 0.16 23.98 -14.55
C TRP A 6 -0.65 22.69 -14.36
N THR A 7 -0.02 21.52 -14.53
CA THR A 7 -0.67 20.23 -14.29
C THR A 7 -0.99 20.04 -12.79
N PHE A 8 -0.09 20.43 -11.88
CA PHE A 8 -0.32 20.38 -10.45
C PHE A 8 -1.43 21.36 -10.01
N LEU A 9 -1.41 22.60 -10.52
CA LEU A 9 -2.44 23.58 -10.22
C LEU A 9 -3.81 23.16 -10.77
N GLY A 10 -3.86 22.61 -11.98
CA GLY A 10 -5.07 22.06 -12.57
C GLY A 10 -5.62 20.88 -11.79
N GLY A 11 -4.74 19.96 -11.37
CA GLY A 11 -5.11 18.83 -10.51
C GLY A 11 -5.61 19.27 -9.14
N ALA A 12 -4.95 20.22 -8.50
CA ALA A 12 -5.38 20.78 -7.22
C ALA A 12 -6.72 21.52 -7.32
N ALA A 13 -6.93 22.30 -8.39
CA ALA A 13 -8.19 23.00 -8.65
C ALA A 13 -9.34 22.00 -8.92
N ALA A 14 -9.09 20.96 -9.70
CA ALA A 14 -10.07 19.90 -9.97
C ALA A 14 -10.43 19.13 -8.69
N ALA A 15 -9.44 18.78 -7.86
CA ALA A 15 -9.66 18.16 -6.55
C ALA A 15 -10.46 19.09 -5.62
N GLY A 16 -10.10 20.36 -5.54
CA GLY A 16 -10.82 21.34 -4.74
C GLY A 16 -12.27 21.50 -5.17
N LEU A 17 -12.52 21.58 -6.48
CA LEU A 17 -13.86 21.65 -7.06
C LEU A 17 -14.65 20.37 -6.76
N PHE A 18 -14.02 19.19 -6.88
CA PHE A 18 -14.62 17.91 -6.55
C PHE A 18 -15.07 17.87 -5.09
N PHE A 19 -14.19 18.17 -4.14
CA PHE A 19 -14.53 18.18 -2.72
C PHE A 19 -15.59 19.22 -2.37
N TRP A 20 -15.57 20.36 -3.04
CA TRP A 20 -16.58 21.40 -2.82
C TRP A 20 -17.96 20.97 -3.36
N LEU A 21 -18.03 20.38 -4.55
CA LEU A 21 -19.27 19.84 -5.10
C LEU A 21 -19.80 18.69 -4.24
N GLU A 22 -18.91 17.82 -3.75
CA GLU A 22 -19.24 16.69 -2.91
C GLU A 22 -19.78 17.12 -1.55
N ALA A 23 -19.16 18.13 -0.94
CA ALA A 23 -19.65 18.72 0.30
C ALA A 23 -21.05 19.35 0.19
N ARG A 24 -21.41 19.86 -1.01
CA ARG A 24 -22.74 20.42 -1.29
C ARG A 24 -23.82 19.38 -1.55
N ARG A 25 -23.46 18.16 -1.96
CA ARG A 25 -24.42 17.11 -2.32
C ARG A 25 -25.02 16.35 -1.13
N GLY A 26 -24.47 16.52 0.07
CA GLY A 26 -25.00 15.95 1.32
C GLY A 26 -25.18 14.43 1.25
N GLU A 27 -26.39 13.92 1.47
CA GLU A 27 -26.69 12.49 1.45
C GLU A 27 -26.60 11.83 0.06
N ARG A 28 -26.53 12.60 -1.02
CA ARG A 28 -26.35 12.12 -2.40
C ARG A 28 -24.88 12.18 -2.84
N ALA A 29 -24.00 12.54 -1.95
CA ALA A 29 -22.56 12.56 -2.21
C ALA A 29 -22.00 11.16 -2.47
N LEU A 30 -21.09 11.02 -3.44
CA LEU A 30 -20.36 9.77 -3.70
C LEU A 30 -19.44 9.45 -2.53
N LEU A 31 -18.81 10.48 -1.98
CA LEU A 31 -18.01 10.39 -0.74
C LEU A 31 -18.86 10.88 0.42
N HIS A 32 -19.37 9.96 1.22
CA HIS A 32 -20.06 10.32 2.45
C HIS A 32 -19.05 10.79 3.49
N LEU A 33 -18.78 12.09 3.54
CA LEU A 33 -17.84 12.69 4.50
C LEU A 33 -18.19 12.35 5.96
N GLY A 34 -19.45 12.00 6.23
CA GLY A 34 -19.89 11.47 7.51
C GLY A 34 -19.19 10.17 7.93
N LEU A 35 -18.68 9.37 7.00
CA LEU A 35 -17.91 8.14 7.27
C LEU A 35 -16.62 8.43 8.03
N PHE A 36 -16.00 9.58 7.77
CA PHE A 36 -14.78 10.01 8.46
C PHE A 36 -15.01 10.44 9.90
N ARG A 37 -16.27 10.52 10.36
CA ARG A 37 -16.62 10.72 11.78
C ARG A 37 -16.66 9.41 12.56
N ILE A 38 -16.60 8.25 11.89
CA ILE A 38 -16.60 6.95 12.52
C ILE A 38 -15.13 6.53 12.75
N PRO A 39 -14.64 6.54 14.02
CA PRO A 39 -13.21 6.29 14.29
C PRO A 39 -12.72 4.95 13.77
N THR A 40 -13.56 3.91 13.85
CA THR A 40 -13.22 2.56 13.37
C THR A 40 -13.08 2.52 11.83
N PHE A 41 -13.93 3.26 11.11
CA PHE A 41 -13.81 3.40 9.65
C PHE A 41 -12.50 4.09 9.27
N VAL A 42 -12.22 5.22 9.90
CA VAL A 42 -10.98 5.97 9.67
C VAL A 42 -9.77 5.12 10.00
N GLY A 43 -9.78 4.42 11.12
CA GLY A 43 -8.70 3.50 11.51
C GLY A 43 -8.48 2.39 10.49
N ALA A 44 -9.55 1.76 9.98
CA ALA A 44 -9.46 0.73 8.95
C ALA A 44 -8.88 1.27 7.63
N VAL A 45 -9.33 2.45 7.18
CA VAL A 45 -8.85 3.09 5.96
C VAL A 45 -7.39 3.52 6.09
N LEU A 46 -6.99 4.14 7.20
CA LEU A 46 -5.60 4.55 7.44
C LEU A 46 -4.66 3.36 7.56
N LEU A 47 -5.09 2.29 8.22
CA LEU A 47 -4.29 1.07 8.34
C LEU A 47 -4.15 0.37 6.99
N SER A 48 -5.20 0.36 6.17
CA SER A 48 -5.15 -0.12 4.78
C SER A 48 -4.19 0.70 3.93
N PHE A 49 -4.26 2.02 4.05
CA PHE A 49 -3.37 2.97 3.37
C PHE A 49 -1.90 2.71 3.75
N ALA A 50 -1.60 2.61 5.05
CA ALA A 50 -0.26 2.30 5.54
C ALA A 50 0.21 0.92 5.06
N GLY A 51 -0.64 -0.11 5.16
CA GLY A 51 -0.34 -1.45 4.67
C GLY A 51 0.01 -1.46 3.17
N ARG A 52 -0.68 -0.62 2.36
CA ARG A 52 -0.40 -0.49 0.92
C ARG A 52 0.92 0.22 0.65
N ILE A 53 1.26 1.28 1.40
CA ILE A 53 2.56 1.94 1.31
C ILE A 53 3.67 0.89 1.44
N PHE A 54 3.63 0.12 2.51
CA PHE A 54 4.72 -0.76 2.89
C PHE A 54 4.75 -2.08 2.12
N SER A 55 3.59 -2.68 1.80
CA SER A 55 3.55 -3.97 1.10
C SER A 55 3.71 -3.85 -0.41
N PHE A 56 3.33 -2.73 -1.02
CA PHE A 56 3.30 -2.57 -2.48
C PHE A 56 4.15 -1.41 -2.99
N GLY A 57 4.43 -0.38 -2.18
CA GLY A 57 5.21 0.78 -2.61
C GLY A 57 6.66 0.45 -2.97
N LEU A 58 7.22 -0.63 -2.40
CA LEU A 58 8.59 -1.07 -2.68
C LEU A 58 8.72 -1.91 -3.96
N LEU A 59 7.62 -2.50 -4.46
CA LEU A 59 7.66 -3.43 -5.60
C LEU A 59 8.31 -2.87 -6.89
N PRO A 60 8.05 -1.64 -7.31
CA PRO A 60 8.71 -1.07 -8.49
C PRO A 60 10.23 -1.02 -8.34
N PHE A 61 10.73 -0.70 -7.14
CA PHE A 61 12.17 -0.63 -6.87
C PHE A 61 12.82 -2.02 -6.89
N ILE A 62 12.13 -3.03 -6.35
CA ILE A 62 12.57 -4.43 -6.46
C ILE A 62 12.62 -4.85 -7.94
N THR A 63 11.62 -4.48 -8.73
CA THR A 63 11.57 -4.77 -10.16
C THR A 63 12.73 -4.12 -10.91
N LEU A 64 13.02 -2.84 -10.60
CA LEU A 64 14.16 -2.11 -11.17
C LEU A 64 15.49 -2.75 -10.75
N TRP A 65 15.63 -3.19 -9.51
CA TRP A 65 16.83 -3.85 -9.03
C TRP A 65 17.05 -5.21 -9.72
N LEU A 66 16.00 -6.04 -9.83
CA LEU A 66 16.07 -7.33 -10.49
C LEU A 66 16.37 -7.20 -12.00
N GLY A 67 15.75 -6.25 -12.69
CA GLY A 67 15.93 -6.03 -14.12
C GLY A 67 17.17 -5.20 -14.45
N GLY A 68 17.44 -4.13 -13.70
CA GLY A 68 18.51 -3.18 -13.99
C GLY A 68 19.90 -3.63 -13.48
N ILE A 69 19.96 -4.20 -12.26
CA ILE A 69 21.23 -4.59 -11.65
C ILE A 69 21.53 -6.07 -11.89
N LEU A 70 20.56 -6.95 -11.66
CA LEU A 70 20.75 -8.39 -11.87
C LEU A 70 20.50 -8.86 -13.30
N HIS A 71 20.04 -7.95 -14.18
CA HIS A 71 19.75 -8.22 -15.60
C HIS A 71 18.82 -9.43 -15.83
N TYR A 72 17.85 -9.64 -14.92
CA TYR A 72 16.90 -10.73 -15.08
C TYR A 72 15.83 -10.38 -16.10
N SER A 73 15.39 -11.40 -16.86
CA SER A 73 14.28 -11.25 -17.78
C SER A 73 12.98 -10.90 -17.06
N PRO A 74 12.03 -10.24 -17.74
CA PRO A 74 10.72 -9.91 -17.14
C PRO A 74 9.99 -11.15 -16.60
N LEU A 75 10.11 -12.29 -17.26
CA LEU A 75 9.52 -13.54 -16.81
C LEU A 75 10.13 -14.01 -15.47
N LYS A 76 11.46 -13.98 -15.35
CA LYS A 76 12.15 -14.38 -14.12
C LYS A 76 11.81 -13.42 -12.97
N THR A 77 11.78 -12.13 -13.24
CA THR A 77 11.35 -11.12 -12.28
C THR A 77 9.92 -11.38 -11.79
N GLY A 78 8.98 -11.62 -12.70
CA GLY A 78 7.60 -11.96 -12.36
C GLY A 78 7.50 -13.24 -11.51
N LEU A 79 8.26 -14.28 -11.82
CA LEU A 79 8.29 -15.52 -11.03
C LEU A 79 8.81 -15.29 -9.60
N ILE A 80 9.79 -14.42 -9.42
CA ILE A 80 10.29 -14.06 -8.07
C ILE A 80 9.20 -13.30 -7.29
N LEU A 81 8.52 -12.35 -7.92
CA LEU A 81 7.45 -11.57 -7.29
C LEU A 81 6.19 -12.40 -7.02
N LEU A 82 6.00 -13.53 -7.71
CA LEU A 82 4.93 -14.49 -7.39
C LEU A 82 5.01 -15.01 -5.96
N ALA A 83 6.20 -15.05 -5.34
CA ALA A 83 6.36 -15.47 -3.95
C ALA A 83 5.51 -14.61 -3.01
N GLN A 84 5.49 -13.29 -3.21
CA GLN A 84 4.64 -12.38 -2.43
C GLN A 84 3.15 -12.60 -2.71
N SER A 85 2.76 -12.67 -3.96
CA SER A 85 1.35 -12.81 -4.35
C SER A 85 0.78 -14.15 -3.88
N LEU A 86 1.53 -15.24 -4.03
CA LEU A 86 1.11 -16.57 -3.60
C LEU A 86 0.93 -16.62 -2.08
N THR A 87 1.92 -16.10 -1.34
CA THR A 87 1.83 -16.05 0.12
C THR A 87 0.67 -15.17 0.59
N MET A 88 0.41 -14.06 -0.10
CA MET A 88 -0.74 -13.20 0.19
C MET A 88 -2.06 -13.96 0.00
N VAL A 89 -2.23 -14.71 -1.08
CA VAL A 89 -3.45 -15.50 -1.33
C VAL A 89 -3.62 -16.60 -0.27
N ILE A 90 -2.54 -17.31 0.07
CA ILE A 90 -2.56 -18.35 1.10
C ILE A 90 -2.93 -17.73 2.47
N ALA A 91 -2.27 -16.65 2.86
CA ALA A 91 -2.53 -15.98 4.12
C ALA A 91 -3.95 -15.39 4.18
N ALA A 92 -4.46 -14.83 3.08
CA ALA A 92 -5.84 -14.35 2.99
C ALA A 92 -6.85 -15.49 3.14
N GLY A 93 -6.60 -16.64 2.52
CA GLY A 93 -7.44 -17.84 2.68
C GLY A 93 -7.47 -18.38 4.11
N LEU A 94 -6.33 -18.31 4.81
CA LEU A 94 -6.21 -18.74 6.20
C LEU A 94 -6.78 -17.71 7.20
N SER A 95 -6.85 -16.44 6.81
CA SER A 95 -7.28 -15.35 7.70
C SER A 95 -8.75 -15.50 8.13
N GLY A 96 -9.63 -15.98 7.25
CA GLY A 96 -11.04 -16.21 7.54
C GLY A 96 -11.27 -17.24 8.68
N PRO A 97 -10.81 -18.50 8.54
CA PRO A 97 -10.88 -19.49 9.63
C PRO A 97 -10.19 -19.01 10.92
N LEU A 98 -9.11 -18.24 10.80
CA LEU A 98 -8.35 -17.74 11.94
C LEU A 98 -9.11 -16.66 12.71
N SER A 99 -9.89 -15.80 12.04
CA SER A 99 -10.72 -14.77 12.68
C SER A 99 -11.86 -15.35 13.51
N GLY A 100 -12.26 -16.60 13.26
CA GLY A 100 -13.19 -17.33 14.11
C GLY A 100 -12.60 -17.77 15.46
N ARG A 101 -11.27 -17.77 15.60
CA ARG A 101 -10.56 -18.23 16.81
C ARG A 101 -9.77 -17.13 17.50
N ILE A 102 -9.32 -16.14 16.75
CA ILE A 102 -8.44 -15.06 17.20
C ILE A 102 -9.14 -13.73 16.88
N SER A 103 -9.08 -12.77 17.80
CA SER A 103 -9.69 -11.47 17.55
C SER A 103 -9.07 -10.77 16.33
N VAL A 104 -9.90 -10.12 15.53
CA VAL A 104 -9.47 -9.38 14.34
C VAL A 104 -8.36 -8.35 14.66
N ARG A 105 -8.41 -7.76 15.87
CA ARG A 105 -7.36 -6.83 16.33
C ARG A 105 -5.98 -7.48 16.38
N VAL A 106 -5.91 -8.70 16.91
CA VAL A 106 -4.64 -9.46 16.99
C VAL A 106 -4.17 -9.86 15.60
N LEU A 107 -5.09 -10.27 14.71
CA LEU A 107 -4.74 -10.57 13.32
C LEU A 107 -4.16 -9.36 12.59
N LEU A 108 -4.79 -8.19 12.73
CA LEU A 108 -4.31 -6.95 12.12
C LEU A 108 -2.94 -6.56 12.68
N ALA A 109 -2.78 -6.62 14.01
CA ALA A 109 -1.50 -6.30 14.65
C ALA A 109 -0.40 -7.27 14.20
N ALA A 110 -0.67 -8.57 14.19
CA ALA A 110 0.28 -9.59 13.74
C ALA A 110 0.65 -9.40 12.26
N GLY A 111 -0.33 -9.15 11.39
CA GLY A 111 -0.08 -8.91 9.97
C GLY A 111 0.78 -7.67 9.74
N MET A 112 0.49 -6.56 10.42
CA MET A 112 1.31 -5.33 10.33
C MET A 112 2.71 -5.53 10.90
N PHE A 113 2.85 -6.30 12.00
CA PHE A 113 4.15 -6.66 12.54
C PHE A 113 4.97 -7.51 11.57
N ILE A 114 4.33 -8.48 10.89
CA ILE A 114 4.98 -9.29 9.85
C ILE A 114 5.45 -8.41 8.69
N VAL A 115 4.64 -7.45 8.22
CA VAL A 115 5.04 -6.48 7.19
C VAL A 115 6.27 -5.69 7.65
N ALA A 116 6.24 -5.14 8.87
CA ALA A 116 7.36 -4.38 9.43
C ALA A 116 8.64 -5.21 9.53
N ALA A 117 8.55 -6.44 10.02
CA ALA A 117 9.67 -7.36 10.09
C ALA A 117 10.21 -7.72 8.69
N GLY A 118 9.32 -7.91 7.70
CA GLY A 118 9.71 -8.10 6.30
C GLY A 118 10.50 -6.92 5.75
N LEU A 119 10.05 -5.70 6.03
CA LEU A 119 10.79 -4.49 5.62
C LEU A 119 12.15 -4.38 6.30
N LEU A 120 12.26 -4.74 7.58
CA LEU A 120 13.56 -4.76 8.25
C LEU A 120 14.54 -5.74 7.58
N LEU A 121 14.05 -6.85 7.02
CA LEU A 121 14.89 -7.78 6.27
C LEU A 121 15.42 -7.17 4.96
N SER A 122 14.74 -6.16 4.40
CA SER A 122 15.24 -5.46 3.21
C SER A 122 16.58 -4.77 3.44
N SER A 123 16.91 -4.41 4.69
CA SER A 123 18.21 -3.82 5.04
C SER A 123 19.41 -4.76 4.81
N ARG A 124 19.16 -6.05 4.63
CA ARG A 124 20.19 -7.06 4.31
C ARG A 124 20.47 -7.20 2.83
N VAL A 125 19.68 -6.54 1.97
CA VAL A 125 19.86 -6.56 0.53
C VAL A 125 20.99 -5.61 0.16
N THR A 126 22.03 -6.13 -0.49
CA THR A 126 23.17 -5.37 -1.01
C THR A 126 23.20 -5.47 -2.54
N ALA A 127 23.98 -4.62 -3.20
CA ALA A 127 24.13 -4.66 -4.65
C ALA A 127 24.69 -6.01 -5.17
N GLU A 128 25.46 -6.71 -4.34
CA GLU A 128 26.06 -8.01 -4.66
C GLU A 128 25.14 -9.18 -4.28
N SER A 129 24.02 -8.92 -3.60
CA SER A 129 23.10 -9.97 -3.17
C SER A 129 22.38 -10.58 -4.38
N GLY A 130 22.25 -11.91 -4.39
CA GLY A 130 21.38 -12.59 -5.34
C GLY A 130 19.90 -12.49 -4.94
N TRP A 131 18.99 -12.79 -5.86
CA TRP A 131 17.54 -12.75 -5.64
C TRP A 131 17.02 -13.55 -4.42
N PRO A 132 17.66 -14.66 -3.97
CA PRO A 132 17.12 -15.43 -2.83
C PRO A 132 17.05 -14.63 -1.52
N VAL A 133 17.87 -13.58 -1.38
CA VAL A 133 17.83 -12.69 -0.20
C VAL A 133 16.50 -11.91 -0.11
N LEU A 134 15.81 -11.72 -1.23
CA LEU A 134 14.49 -11.08 -1.27
C LEU A 134 13.36 -12.00 -0.79
N LEU A 135 13.53 -13.33 -0.86
CA LEU A 135 12.45 -14.27 -0.57
C LEU A 135 11.83 -14.09 0.82
N PRO A 136 12.61 -14.04 1.92
CA PRO A 136 12.03 -13.88 3.25
C PRO A 136 11.20 -12.61 3.35
N MET A 137 11.70 -11.49 2.78
CA MET A 137 10.98 -10.22 2.76
C MET A 137 9.67 -10.34 1.95
N LEU A 138 9.72 -10.87 0.71
CA LEU A 138 8.54 -11.02 -0.15
C LEU A 138 7.48 -11.91 0.51
N LEU A 139 7.89 -13.03 1.12
CA LEU A 139 6.99 -13.93 1.83
C LEU A 139 6.31 -13.22 3.01
N MET A 140 7.06 -12.44 3.79
CA MET A 140 6.53 -11.70 4.93
C MET A 140 5.61 -10.56 4.49
N LEU A 141 5.96 -9.80 3.45
CA LEU A 141 5.10 -8.76 2.90
C LEU A 141 3.77 -9.35 2.38
N GLY A 142 3.83 -10.49 1.70
CA GLY A 142 2.66 -11.22 1.24
C GLY A 142 1.80 -11.74 2.39
N ALA A 143 2.41 -12.43 3.36
CA ALA A 143 1.71 -12.97 4.52
C ALA A 143 1.01 -11.88 5.33
N GLY A 144 1.71 -10.80 5.64
CA GLY A 144 1.14 -9.67 6.40
C GLY A 144 0.01 -8.98 5.65
N ALA A 145 0.17 -8.72 4.35
CA ALA A 145 -0.88 -8.15 3.52
C ALA A 145 -2.11 -9.07 3.43
N GLY A 146 -1.90 -10.37 3.25
CA GLY A 146 -2.98 -11.37 3.19
C GLY A 146 -3.76 -11.49 4.49
N LEU A 147 -3.10 -11.39 5.64
CA LEU A 147 -3.75 -11.39 6.94
C LEU A 147 -4.56 -10.11 7.22
N THR A 148 -4.14 -8.97 6.69
CA THR A 148 -4.71 -7.67 7.07
C THR A 148 -5.77 -7.16 6.09
N LEU A 149 -5.49 -7.17 4.78
CA LEU A 149 -6.31 -6.47 3.79
C LEU A 149 -7.77 -6.92 3.74
N PRO A 150 -8.11 -8.23 3.77
CA PRO A 150 -9.50 -8.67 3.77
C PRO A 150 -10.27 -8.15 4.98
N HIS A 151 -9.68 -8.24 6.17
CA HIS A 151 -10.32 -7.80 7.41
C HIS A 151 -10.48 -6.29 7.52
N LEU A 152 -9.54 -5.52 6.96
CA LEU A 152 -9.66 -4.06 6.93
C LEU A 152 -10.79 -3.60 6.03
N MET A 153 -10.99 -4.29 4.90
CA MET A 153 -12.10 -4.01 4.00
C MET A 153 -13.43 -4.39 4.63
N ASP A 154 -13.52 -5.57 5.25
CA ASP A 154 -14.70 -6.02 5.98
C ASP A 154 -15.03 -5.07 7.13
N LEU A 155 -14.04 -4.66 7.91
CA LEU A 155 -14.19 -3.71 9.02
C LEU A 155 -14.71 -2.35 8.53
N ALA A 156 -14.19 -1.83 7.42
CA ALA A 156 -14.62 -0.56 6.86
C ALA A 156 -16.10 -0.58 6.44
N VAL A 157 -16.58 -1.71 5.93
CA VAL A 157 -17.97 -1.85 5.48
C VAL A 157 -18.91 -2.21 6.64
N SER A 158 -18.47 -3.01 7.61
CA SER A 158 -19.33 -3.50 8.71
C SER A 158 -19.73 -2.43 9.73
N VAL A 159 -18.96 -1.35 9.85
CA VAL A 159 -19.22 -0.27 10.82
C VAL A 159 -20.15 0.83 10.30
N VAL A 160 -20.67 0.68 9.10
CA VAL A 160 -21.58 1.64 8.45
C VAL A 160 -22.96 1.01 8.22
N PRO A 161 -24.04 1.82 8.16
CA PRO A 161 -25.36 1.32 7.76
C PRO A 161 -25.31 0.68 6.37
N ALA A 162 -26.10 -0.40 6.17
CA ALA A 162 -26.12 -1.17 4.90
C ALA A 162 -26.31 -0.30 3.66
N ARG A 163 -27.12 0.78 3.76
CA ARG A 163 -27.34 1.74 2.67
C ARG A 163 -26.08 2.51 2.27
N GLN A 164 -25.08 2.60 3.14
CA GLN A 164 -23.81 3.30 2.92
C GLN A 164 -22.64 2.35 2.63
N ALA A 165 -22.86 1.04 2.64
CA ALA A 165 -21.82 0.03 2.41
C ALA A 165 -21.11 0.22 1.06
N GLY A 166 -21.84 0.58 0.00
CA GLY A 166 -21.26 0.89 -1.32
C GLY A 166 -20.34 2.10 -1.28
N ALA A 167 -20.74 3.19 -0.60
CA ALA A 167 -19.92 4.39 -0.45
C ALA A 167 -18.68 4.12 0.41
N ALA A 168 -18.82 3.34 1.49
CA ALA A 168 -17.71 2.95 2.34
C ALA A 168 -16.68 2.11 1.58
N SER A 169 -17.16 1.11 0.83
CA SER A 169 -16.31 0.27 -0.03
C SER A 169 -15.61 1.09 -1.12
N GLY A 170 -16.33 1.98 -1.82
CA GLY A 170 -15.77 2.88 -2.82
C GLY A 170 -14.69 3.78 -2.25
N THR A 171 -14.95 4.38 -1.08
CA THR A 171 -13.98 5.22 -0.37
C THR A 171 -12.73 4.42 0.00
N ALA A 172 -12.89 3.26 0.64
CA ALA A 172 -11.76 2.41 1.01
C ALA A 172 -10.91 2.00 -0.21
N ASN A 173 -11.58 1.61 -1.31
CA ASN A 173 -10.90 1.24 -2.56
C ASN A 173 -10.16 2.43 -3.21
N THR A 174 -10.56 3.67 -2.98
CA THR A 174 -9.82 4.85 -3.46
C THR A 174 -8.51 5.05 -2.67
N PHE A 175 -8.50 4.76 -1.38
CA PHE A 175 -7.28 4.87 -0.56
C PHE A 175 -6.22 3.80 -0.87
N PHE A 176 -6.60 2.66 -1.43
CA PHE A 176 -5.64 1.60 -1.77
C PHE A 176 -4.60 2.04 -2.81
N PRO A 177 -4.96 2.51 -4.02
CA PRO A 177 -3.97 2.98 -4.98
C PRO A 177 -3.25 4.22 -4.52
N LEU A 178 -3.91 5.11 -3.74
CA LEU A 178 -3.25 6.27 -3.14
C LEU A 178 -2.13 5.85 -2.18
N GLY A 179 -2.36 4.84 -1.32
CA GLY A 179 -1.32 4.29 -0.46
C GLY A 179 -0.12 3.77 -1.26
N THR A 180 -0.38 3.03 -2.33
CA THR A 180 0.68 2.53 -3.20
C THR A 180 1.45 3.68 -3.86
N ALA A 181 0.76 4.70 -4.39
CA ALA A 181 1.39 5.85 -5.03
C ALA A 181 2.26 6.66 -4.05
N VAL A 182 1.75 6.90 -2.84
CA VAL A 182 2.52 7.55 -1.75
C VAL A 182 3.71 6.69 -1.36
N GLY A 183 3.56 5.37 -1.29
CA GLY A 183 4.64 4.44 -1.01
C GLY A 183 5.76 4.53 -2.05
N ILE A 184 5.41 4.52 -3.34
CA ILE A 184 6.37 4.67 -4.43
C ILE A 184 7.11 6.02 -4.31
N ALA A 185 6.38 7.11 -4.08
CA ALA A 185 6.97 8.44 -3.92
C ALA A 185 7.92 8.49 -2.71
N LEU A 186 7.50 7.95 -1.56
CA LEU A 186 8.29 7.92 -0.33
C LEU A 186 9.58 7.14 -0.52
N PHE A 187 9.50 5.90 -1.02
CA PHE A 187 10.68 5.08 -1.28
C PHE A 187 11.57 5.68 -2.37
N GLY A 188 11.00 6.35 -3.37
CA GLY A 188 11.76 7.08 -4.39
C GLY A 188 12.56 8.24 -3.82
N VAL A 189 11.97 9.05 -2.95
CA VAL A 189 12.66 10.16 -2.26
C VAL A 189 13.76 9.60 -1.35
N LEU A 190 13.48 8.56 -0.57
CA LEU A 190 14.48 7.92 0.28
C LEU A 190 15.65 7.37 -0.53
N LEU A 191 15.38 6.67 -1.62
CA LEU A 191 16.42 6.14 -2.50
C LEU A 191 17.27 7.26 -3.11
N ASN A 192 16.64 8.33 -3.61
CA ASN A 192 17.35 9.47 -4.15
C ASN A 192 18.23 10.17 -3.10
N ALA A 193 17.71 10.36 -1.88
CA ALA A 193 18.49 10.94 -0.79
C ALA A 193 19.73 10.09 -0.45
N ILE A 194 19.57 8.75 -0.38
CA ILE A 194 20.69 7.83 -0.13
C ILE A 194 21.72 7.89 -1.26
N LEU A 195 21.27 7.90 -2.52
CA LEU A 195 22.18 7.97 -3.68
C LEU A 195 22.95 9.29 -3.74
N GLN A 196 22.33 10.41 -3.42
CA GLN A 196 23.01 11.72 -3.38
C GLN A 196 24.08 11.78 -2.27
N HIS A 197 23.87 11.08 -1.14
CA HIS A 197 24.86 11.01 -0.08
C HIS A 197 26.00 10.03 -0.38
N ALA A 198 25.69 8.92 -1.07
CA ALA A 198 26.66 7.88 -1.39
C ALA A 198 27.50 8.21 -2.64
N LEU A 199 26.95 8.96 -3.58
CA LEU A 199 27.58 9.39 -4.83
C LEU A 199 27.46 10.91 -4.88
N PRO A 200 28.52 11.67 -4.53
CA PRO A 200 28.54 13.12 -4.73
C PRO A 200 28.60 13.38 -6.24
N LEU A 201 27.43 13.33 -6.90
CA LEU A 201 27.30 13.73 -8.28
C LEU A 201 27.45 15.26 -8.32
N PRO A 202 28.30 15.83 -9.22
CA PRO A 202 28.36 17.26 -9.41
C PRO A 202 26.95 17.77 -9.76
N ALA A 203 26.53 18.84 -9.09
CA ALA A 203 25.25 19.50 -9.37
C ALA A 203 25.20 19.86 -10.87
N LEU A 204 24.28 19.20 -11.60
CA LEU A 204 23.95 19.59 -12.98
C LEU A 204 23.01 20.79 -12.98
#